data_79aaaefe5dffe39472985ad129d1ea34
#
_entry.id   79aaaefe5dffe39472985ad129d1ea34
#
_cell.length_a   1.000
_cell.length_b   1.000
_cell.length_c   1.000
_cell.angle_alpha   90.00
_cell.angle_beta   90.00
_cell.angle_gamma   90.00
#
_symmetry.space_group_name_H-M   'P 1'
#
loop_
_entity.id
_entity.type
_entity.pdbx_description
1 polymer ?
#
loop_
_entity_poly.entity_id
_entity_poly.type
_entity_poly.pdbx_seq_one_letter_code
_entity_poly.pdbx_strand_id
1 'polypeptide(L)'
;IADGQKFLATITHTDVVPEGNGWDADPYTVRVRDGWLLGRGVADDKGPSILCLYALKYLKDSGAALKYPVRALLGANEETNMHDVDYYAEHYPMPAFCFTPDAEFPVCNGEKGGFNGELVSPKFENGIITAFEGGVAHNAVPDRASCTVQVGAGALVQTEGVTFEAGEGGATVIRGWGKSGHAAMPEGTVNAISLIVNCLLKSGVCTPQEEAYLNVLHTLHADTDGSALGIAADDGLFDPLTIIGGTIEMADGVIRQSFDCRYPTNTDPEKMTAAIRKVCGDAATLENVSSRVPFYIDADSPAIQTLINTYNDV
;
A
#
# COMPACT_ATOMS: atom_id res chain seq x y z
N ILE A 1 -28.93 20.98 -2.18
CA ILE A 1 -28.94 21.35 -0.75
C ILE A 1 -28.78 22.85 -0.71
N ALA A 2 -29.67 23.56 0.01
CA ALA A 2 -29.60 25.01 0.13
C ALA A 2 -28.33 25.45 0.92
N ASP A 3 -27.83 26.65 0.63
CA ASP A 3 -26.67 27.20 1.35
C ASP A 3 -26.90 27.21 2.87
N GLY A 4 -25.90 26.70 3.61
CA GLY A 4 -25.95 26.59 5.06
C GLY A 4 -26.83 25.45 5.62
N GLN A 5 -27.48 24.66 4.77
CA GLN A 5 -28.27 23.51 5.22
C GLN A 5 -27.35 22.36 5.62
N LYS A 6 -27.47 21.86 6.86
CA LYS A 6 -26.80 20.63 7.30
C LYS A 6 -27.30 19.42 6.51
N PHE A 7 -26.41 18.56 6.11
CA PHE A 7 -26.71 17.30 5.41
C PHE A 7 -25.79 16.17 5.89
N LEU A 8 -26.20 14.94 5.64
CA LEU A 8 -25.40 13.74 5.84
C LEU A 8 -24.85 13.29 4.49
N ALA A 9 -23.75 12.56 4.47
CA ALA A 9 -23.22 11.99 3.26
C ALA A 9 -22.73 10.55 3.47
N THR A 10 -22.80 9.77 2.39
CA THR A 10 -21.94 8.60 2.17
C THR A 10 -20.90 8.99 1.14
N ILE A 11 -19.69 8.51 1.31
CA ILE A 11 -18.65 8.63 0.32
C ILE A 11 -18.18 7.23 -0.11
N THR A 12 -18.03 7.03 -1.40
CA THR A 12 -17.63 5.77 -2.04
C THR A 12 -16.77 6.11 -3.25
N HIS A 13 -16.07 5.12 -3.83
CA HIS A 13 -15.27 5.36 -5.02
C HIS A 13 -15.55 4.37 -6.16
N THR A 14 -15.13 4.72 -7.36
CA THR A 14 -15.39 3.98 -8.59
C THR A 14 -14.14 3.52 -9.32
N ASP A 15 -12.98 4.09 -9.00
CA ASP A 15 -11.68 3.60 -9.44
C ASP A 15 -11.32 2.30 -8.72
N VAL A 16 -10.28 1.63 -9.18
CA VAL A 16 -9.82 0.34 -8.65
C VAL A 16 -8.31 0.23 -8.83
N VAL A 17 -7.64 -0.50 -7.92
CA VAL A 17 -6.24 -0.91 -8.10
C VAL A 17 -6.09 -1.83 -9.31
N PRO A 18 -4.88 -1.95 -9.88
CA PRO A 18 -4.58 -2.96 -10.90
C PRO A 18 -4.99 -4.36 -10.44
N GLU A 19 -5.37 -5.18 -11.39
CA GLU A 19 -5.91 -6.54 -11.13
C GLU A 19 -4.98 -7.45 -10.34
N GLY A 20 -3.67 -7.32 -10.51
CA GLY A 20 -2.69 -8.25 -9.95
C GLY A 20 -2.73 -9.62 -10.64
N ASN A 21 -2.17 -10.62 -9.98
CA ASN A 21 -2.04 -11.99 -10.49
C ASN A 21 -3.05 -12.96 -9.83
N GLY A 22 -3.26 -14.13 -10.44
CA GLY A 22 -4.01 -15.23 -9.83
C GLY A 22 -5.49 -15.31 -10.20
N TRP A 23 -5.96 -14.48 -11.11
CA TRP A 23 -7.32 -14.55 -11.64
C TRP A 23 -7.50 -15.75 -12.57
N ASP A 24 -8.63 -16.45 -12.42
CA ASP A 24 -9.02 -17.59 -13.26
C ASP A 24 -9.83 -17.18 -14.51
N ALA A 25 -10.19 -15.90 -14.63
CA ALA A 25 -10.84 -15.27 -15.77
C ALA A 25 -10.64 -13.75 -15.74
N ASP A 26 -11.16 -13.02 -16.74
CA ASP A 26 -11.08 -11.56 -16.81
C ASP A 26 -11.57 -10.91 -15.50
N PRO A 27 -10.72 -10.20 -14.75
CA PRO A 27 -11.05 -9.59 -13.48
C PRO A 27 -12.07 -8.46 -13.58
N TYR A 28 -12.20 -7.81 -14.75
CA TYR A 28 -13.11 -6.69 -14.97
C TYR A 28 -14.48 -7.10 -15.49
N THR A 29 -14.71 -8.40 -15.67
CA THR A 29 -16.02 -8.97 -15.97
C THR A 29 -16.60 -9.64 -14.73
N VAL A 30 -17.63 -9.02 -14.12
CA VAL A 30 -18.28 -9.55 -12.91
C VAL A 30 -18.95 -10.89 -13.20
N ARG A 31 -18.68 -11.87 -12.37
CA ARG A 31 -19.23 -13.24 -12.44
C ARG A 31 -19.96 -13.59 -11.16
N VAL A 32 -20.98 -14.44 -11.27
CA VAL A 32 -21.64 -15.07 -10.14
C VAL A 32 -21.22 -16.53 -10.07
N ARG A 33 -20.64 -16.95 -8.94
CA ARG A 33 -20.27 -18.33 -8.69
C ARG A 33 -20.54 -18.68 -7.23
N ASP A 34 -21.28 -19.74 -7.00
CA ASP A 34 -21.60 -20.27 -5.66
C ASP A 34 -22.19 -19.23 -4.71
N GLY A 35 -22.99 -18.31 -5.22
CA GLY A 35 -23.61 -17.22 -4.46
C GLY A 35 -22.72 -15.99 -4.22
N TRP A 36 -21.50 -15.99 -4.74
CA TRP A 36 -20.56 -14.87 -4.65
C TRP A 36 -20.49 -14.08 -5.95
N LEU A 37 -20.36 -12.76 -5.82
CA LEU A 37 -19.96 -11.89 -6.91
C LEU A 37 -18.42 -11.81 -6.95
N LEU A 38 -17.84 -12.14 -8.09
CA LEU A 38 -16.39 -12.17 -8.28
C LEU A 38 -16.00 -11.15 -9.37
N GLY A 39 -15.04 -10.29 -9.06
CA GLY A 39 -14.50 -9.29 -9.98
C GLY A 39 -13.75 -8.19 -9.25
N ARG A 40 -12.80 -7.53 -9.94
CA ARG A 40 -12.11 -6.36 -9.41
C ARG A 40 -13.12 -5.22 -9.19
N GLY A 41 -13.08 -4.58 -7.99
CA GLY A 41 -14.00 -3.50 -7.61
C GLY A 41 -15.37 -3.97 -7.10
N VAL A 42 -15.63 -5.29 -6.99
CA VAL A 42 -16.91 -5.79 -6.46
C VAL A 42 -17.07 -5.50 -4.98
N ALA A 43 -16.03 -5.75 -4.18
CA ALA A 43 -16.02 -5.46 -2.74
C ALA A 43 -15.54 -4.04 -2.46
N ASP A 44 -14.53 -3.60 -3.18
CA ASP A 44 -13.81 -2.35 -3.02
C ASP A 44 -13.90 -1.56 -4.35
N ASP A 45 -14.76 -0.55 -4.50
CA ASP A 45 -15.87 -0.16 -3.60
C ASP A 45 -17.20 -0.05 -4.38
N LYS A 46 -17.27 -0.58 -5.64
CA LYS A 46 -18.47 -0.46 -6.51
C LYS A 46 -19.70 -1.18 -5.94
N GLY A 47 -19.51 -2.31 -5.26
CA GLY A 47 -20.60 -3.04 -4.60
C GLY A 47 -21.25 -2.18 -3.51
N PRO A 48 -20.50 -1.75 -2.48
CA PRO A 48 -20.98 -0.82 -1.45
C PRO A 48 -21.55 0.48 -2.02
N SER A 49 -20.94 1.06 -3.08
CA SER A 49 -21.47 2.22 -3.81
C SER A 49 -22.91 2.00 -4.28
N ILE A 50 -23.14 0.87 -4.94
CA ILE A 50 -24.50 0.51 -5.44
C ILE A 50 -25.45 0.31 -4.28
N LEU A 51 -25.04 -0.32 -3.18
CA LEU A 51 -25.87 -0.49 -1.99
C LEU A 51 -26.28 0.85 -1.38
N CYS A 52 -25.37 1.83 -1.30
CA CYS A 52 -25.68 3.21 -0.87
C CYS A 52 -26.74 3.86 -1.78
N LEU A 53 -26.60 3.73 -3.10
CA LEU A 53 -27.59 4.28 -4.04
C LEU A 53 -28.95 3.61 -3.88
N TYR A 54 -29.01 2.30 -3.66
CA TYR A 54 -30.27 1.59 -3.38
C TYR A 54 -30.88 1.99 -2.05
N ALA A 55 -30.08 2.21 -1.01
CA ALA A 55 -30.54 2.72 0.28
C ALA A 55 -31.17 4.12 0.13
N LEU A 56 -30.55 5.03 -0.63
CA LEU A 56 -31.10 6.36 -0.92
C LEU A 56 -32.38 6.26 -1.75
N LYS A 57 -32.42 5.37 -2.73
CA LYS A 57 -33.63 5.09 -3.50
C LYS A 57 -34.77 4.60 -2.62
N TYR A 58 -34.50 3.65 -1.72
CA TYR A 58 -35.47 3.14 -0.76
C TYR A 58 -36.03 4.27 0.14
N LEU A 59 -35.16 5.12 0.70
CA LEU A 59 -35.58 6.27 1.52
C LEU A 59 -36.49 7.21 0.74
N LYS A 60 -36.17 7.49 -0.53
CA LYS A 60 -36.98 8.33 -1.40
C LYS A 60 -38.34 7.69 -1.72
N ASP A 61 -38.34 6.42 -2.12
CA ASP A 61 -39.56 5.71 -2.55
C ASP A 61 -40.51 5.43 -1.36
N SER A 62 -39.98 5.21 -0.17
CA SER A 62 -40.76 5.03 1.05
C SER A 62 -41.43 6.33 1.57
N GLY A 63 -41.01 7.48 1.04
CA GLY A 63 -41.48 8.77 1.54
C GLY A 63 -41.01 9.10 2.96
N ALA A 64 -39.90 8.51 3.41
CA ALA A 64 -39.36 8.74 4.75
C ALA A 64 -39.09 10.21 5.01
N ALA A 65 -39.61 10.74 6.12
CA ALA A 65 -39.34 12.10 6.56
C ALA A 65 -37.95 12.19 7.21
N LEU A 66 -36.96 12.60 6.44
CA LEU A 66 -35.59 12.75 6.92
C LEU A 66 -35.38 14.10 7.60
N LYS A 67 -34.75 14.10 8.76
CA LYS A 67 -34.35 15.32 9.49
C LYS A 67 -33.31 16.13 8.71
N TYR A 68 -32.43 15.45 8.00
CA TYR A 68 -31.39 16.04 7.15
C TYR A 68 -31.41 15.41 5.75
N PRO A 69 -31.16 16.18 4.69
CA PRO A 69 -30.89 15.59 3.39
C PRO A 69 -29.69 14.64 3.46
N VAL A 70 -29.71 13.62 2.62
CA VAL A 70 -28.57 12.68 2.46
C VAL A 70 -28.02 12.81 1.05
N ARG A 71 -26.71 12.85 0.90
CA ARG A 71 -26.00 12.92 -0.36
C ARG A 71 -25.10 11.69 -0.50
N ALA A 72 -25.11 11.05 -1.68
CA ALA A 72 -24.06 10.15 -2.07
C ALA A 72 -22.96 10.94 -2.79
N LEU A 73 -21.73 10.79 -2.34
CA LEU A 73 -20.52 11.26 -3.01
C LEU A 73 -19.85 10.04 -3.64
N LEU A 74 -19.58 10.11 -4.93
CA LEU A 74 -18.89 9.04 -5.66
C LEU A 74 -17.58 9.61 -6.17
N GLY A 75 -16.47 9.16 -5.59
CA GLY A 75 -15.11 9.49 -5.98
C GLY A 75 -14.62 8.65 -7.16
N ALA A 76 -13.51 9.05 -7.72
CA ALA A 76 -12.84 8.33 -8.82
C ALA A 76 -11.30 8.42 -8.71
N ASN A 77 -10.78 8.67 -7.51
CA ASN A 77 -9.35 8.84 -7.27
C ASN A 77 -8.94 8.38 -5.84
N GLU A 78 -9.71 7.47 -5.22
CA GLU A 78 -9.42 6.97 -3.88
C GLU A 78 -8.11 6.21 -3.88
N GLU A 79 -7.92 5.31 -4.83
CA GLU A 79 -6.76 4.41 -4.96
C GLU A 79 -5.46 5.13 -5.37
N THR A 80 -5.55 6.42 -5.73
CA THR A 80 -4.42 7.19 -6.27
C THR A 80 -4.30 8.60 -5.68
N ASN A 81 -4.44 8.75 -4.34
CA ASN A 81 -4.20 9.95 -3.53
C ASN A 81 -5.40 10.85 -3.18
N MET A 82 -6.66 10.50 -3.49
CA MET A 82 -7.89 11.20 -3.06
C MET A 82 -7.97 12.69 -3.46
N HIS A 83 -7.37 13.10 -4.57
CA HIS A 83 -7.40 14.51 -5.02
C HIS A 83 -8.81 15.03 -5.32
N ASP A 84 -9.75 14.16 -5.65
CA ASP A 84 -11.17 14.50 -5.84
C ASP A 84 -11.84 14.84 -4.50
N VAL A 85 -11.44 14.22 -3.40
CA VAL A 85 -11.88 14.55 -2.03
C VAL A 85 -11.33 15.91 -1.61
N ASP A 86 -10.06 16.18 -1.88
CA ASP A 86 -9.43 17.49 -1.63
C ASP A 86 -10.17 18.58 -2.42
N TYR A 87 -10.42 18.35 -3.71
CA TYR A 87 -11.18 19.27 -4.55
C TYR A 87 -12.60 19.51 -4.00
N TYR A 88 -13.28 18.44 -3.55
CA TYR A 88 -14.60 18.58 -2.94
C TYR A 88 -14.57 19.44 -1.68
N ALA A 89 -13.58 19.19 -0.80
CA ALA A 89 -13.44 19.92 0.46
C ALA A 89 -13.17 21.43 0.26
N GLU A 90 -12.45 21.79 -0.80
CA GLU A 90 -12.15 23.18 -1.14
C GLU A 90 -13.33 23.92 -1.79
N HIS A 91 -14.19 23.23 -2.54
CA HIS A 91 -15.18 23.88 -3.42
C HIS A 91 -16.63 23.70 -2.99
N TYR A 92 -16.93 22.75 -2.09
CA TYR A 92 -18.29 22.41 -1.71
C TYR A 92 -18.48 22.37 -0.18
N PRO A 93 -19.69 22.62 0.31
CA PRO A 93 -19.98 22.50 1.73
C PRO A 93 -19.73 21.08 2.24
N MET A 94 -19.06 20.97 3.40
CA MET A 94 -18.82 19.70 4.05
C MET A 94 -20.08 19.16 4.71
N PRO A 95 -20.32 17.84 4.71
CA PRO A 95 -21.42 17.21 5.43
C PRO A 95 -21.25 17.38 6.96
N ALA A 96 -22.37 17.44 7.67
CA ALA A 96 -22.37 17.44 9.14
C ALA A 96 -21.91 16.08 9.71
N PHE A 97 -22.08 15.01 8.94
CA PHE A 97 -21.58 13.67 9.20
C PHE A 97 -21.41 12.95 7.86
N CYS A 98 -20.28 12.27 7.68
CA CYS A 98 -19.97 11.46 6.52
C CYS A 98 -19.45 10.11 6.99
N PHE A 99 -19.82 9.04 6.29
CA PHE A 99 -19.20 7.74 6.45
C PHE A 99 -18.96 7.08 5.10
N THR A 100 -17.98 6.19 5.06
CA THR A 100 -17.77 5.31 3.91
C THR A 100 -18.11 3.87 4.30
N PRO A 101 -18.76 3.09 3.41
CA PRO A 101 -18.90 1.65 3.58
C PRO A 101 -17.66 0.87 3.12
N ASP A 102 -16.63 1.56 2.71
CA ASP A 102 -15.36 1.01 2.23
C ASP A 102 -14.43 0.71 3.42
N ALA A 103 -14.89 -0.15 4.30
CA ALA A 103 -14.16 -0.59 5.49
C ALA A 103 -14.74 -1.91 6.02
N GLU A 104 -14.04 -2.51 6.97
CA GLU A 104 -14.50 -3.71 7.66
C GLU A 104 -15.64 -3.41 8.64
N PHE A 105 -16.52 -4.40 8.85
CA PHE A 105 -17.61 -4.32 9.83
C PHE A 105 -17.13 -4.71 11.23
N PRO A 106 -17.78 -4.22 12.33
CA PRO A 106 -18.99 -3.39 12.32
C PRO A 106 -18.73 -1.90 12.02
N VAL A 107 -17.66 -1.32 12.53
CA VAL A 107 -17.33 0.10 12.34
C VAL A 107 -15.82 0.29 12.48
N CYS A 108 -15.20 0.88 11.48
CA CYS A 108 -13.84 1.39 11.53
C CYS A 108 -13.88 2.84 12.01
N ASN A 109 -13.43 3.10 13.23
CA ASN A 109 -13.44 4.43 13.84
C ASN A 109 -12.07 5.12 13.88
N GLY A 110 -11.09 4.54 13.20
CA GLY A 110 -9.75 5.10 13.05
C GLY A 110 -8.94 4.39 11.99
N GLU A 111 -7.91 5.05 11.50
CA GLU A 111 -7.02 4.53 10.47
C GLU A 111 -5.58 4.95 10.76
N LYS A 112 -4.63 4.03 10.57
CA LYS A 112 -3.20 4.34 10.65
C LYS A 112 -2.81 5.37 9.59
N GLY A 113 -1.83 6.19 9.89
CA GLY A 113 -1.23 7.09 8.90
C GLY A 113 -0.49 6.33 7.82
N GLY A 114 -0.36 6.94 6.64
CA GLY A 114 0.48 6.46 5.56
C GLY A 114 1.79 7.24 5.51
N PHE A 115 2.90 6.56 5.25
CA PHE A 115 4.20 7.18 5.02
C PHE A 115 4.95 6.40 3.95
N ASN A 116 5.13 7.02 2.79
CA ASN A 116 5.67 6.39 1.60
C ASN A 116 6.88 7.16 1.10
N GLY A 117 7.74 6.49 0.35
CA GLY A 117 8.91 7.12 -0.25
C GLY A 117 9.71 6.15 -1.09
N GLU A 118 10.85 6.60 -1.58
CA GLU A 118 11.77 5.82 -2.38
C GLU A 118 13.20 5.90 -1.81
N LEU A 119 13.86 4.75 -1.73
CA LEU A 119 15.30 4.64 -1.49
C LEU A 119 16.01 4.58 -2.84
N VAL A 120 16.77 5.61 -3.16
CA VAL A 120 17.39 5.79 -4.47
C VAL A 120 18.90 5.61 -4.35
N SER A 121 19.47 4.72 -5.17
CA SER A 121 20.92 4.50 -5.21
C SER A 121 21.65 5.67 -5.88
N PRO A 122 22.96 5.83 -5.60
CA PRO A 122 23.84 6.52 -6.53
C PRO A 122 23.82 5.82 -7.90
N LYS A 123 24.25 6.53 -8.95
CA LYS A 123 24.43 5.92 -10.28
C LYS A 123 25.63 4.96 -10.26
N PHE A 124 25.38 3.71 -10.65
CA PHE A 124 26.41 2.69 -10.77
C PHE A 124 27.01 2.71 -12.17
N GLU A 125 28.18 3.34 -12.34
CA GLU A 125 28.82 3.45 -13.67
C GLU A 125 29.55 2.18 -14.12
N ASN A 126 30.02 1.36 -13.18
CA ASN A 126 30.75 0.12 -13.44
C ASN A 126 30.22 -1.04 -12.57
N GLY A 127 28.95 -1.00 -12.23
CA GLY A 127 28.29 -2.03 -11.45
C GLY A 127 28.11 -3.33 -12.24
N ILE A 128 27.94 -4.42 -11.51
CA ILE A 128 27.59 -5.71 -12.11
C ILE A 128 26.08 -5.86 -12.30
N ILE A 129 25.27 -5.12 -11.54
CA ILE A 129 23.83 -5.11 -11.69
C ILE A 129 23.48 -4.26 -12.92
N THR A 130 22.77 -4.85 -13.88
CA THR A 130 22.42 -4.18 -15.15
C THR A 130 20.91 -4.01 -15.33
N ALA A 131 20.10 -4.76 -14.57
CA ALA A 131 18.66 -4.59 -14.47
C ALA A 131 18.19 -5.07 -13.10
N PHE A 132 17.21 -4.40 -12.53
CA PHE A 132 16.50 -4.86 -11.34
C PHE A 132 15.06 -4.38 -11.45
N GLU A 133 14.13 -5.30 -11.36
CA GLU A 133 12.70 -5.02 -11.44
C GLU A 133 11.90 -5.93 -10.52
N GLY A 134 10.81 -5.44 -9.96
CA GLY A 134 9.93 -6.25 -9.11
C GLY A 134 8.81 -5.44 -8.49
N GLY A 135 7.75 -6.15 -8.14
CA GLY A 135 6.54 -5.54 -7.57
C GLY A 135 5.64 -4.90 -8.63
N VAL A 136 4.34 -4.82 -8.29
CA VAL A 136 3.29 -4.25 -9.17
C VAL A 136 2.65 -3.00 -8.57
N ALA A 137 2.74 -2.82 -7.25
CA ALA A 137 2.21 -1.69 -6.51
C ALA A 137 3.07 -1.41 -5.28
N HIS A 138 3.17 -0.14 -4.87
CA HIS A 138 3.99 0.26 -3.72
C HIS A 138 3.44 -0.28 -2.38
N ASN A 139 2.13 -0.49 -2.29
CA ASN A 139 1.42 -0.97 -1.10
C ASN A 139 1.18 -2.50 -1.07
N ALA A 140 1.88 -3.25 -1.91
CA ALA A 140 1.81 -4.71 -1.94
C ALA A 140 3.20 -5.34 -1.83
N VAL A 141 3.34 -6.39 -1.03
CA VAL A 141 4.58 -7.17 -0.93
C VAL A 141 4.81 -7.90 -2.26
N PRO A 142 5.97 -7.70 -2.92
CA PRO A 142 6.25 -8.35 -4.20
C PRO A 142 6.40 -9.87 -4.09
N ASP A 143 5.64 -10.61 -4.90
CA ASP A 143 5.79 -12.07 -5.05
C ASP A 143 6.72 -12.46 -6.19
N ARG A 144 7.12 -11.51 -7.03
CA ARG A 144 8.05 -11.69 -8.15
C ARG A 144 9.02 -10.53 -8.22
N ALA A 145 10.28 -10.87 -8.48
CA ALA A 145 11.31 -9.90 -8.82
C ALA A 145 12.34 -10.55 -9.74
N SER A 146 13.06 -9.75 -10.53
CA SER A 146 14.20 -10.21 -11.31
C SER A 146 15.35 -9.21 -11.24
N CYS A 147 16.58 -9.74 -11.25
CA CYS A 147 17.79 -8.95 -11.30
C CYS A 147 18.78 -9.58 -12.28
N THR A 148 19.33 -8.79 -13.21
CA THR A 148 20.36 -9.24 -14.14
C THR A 148 21.72 -8.75 -13.68
N VAL A 149 22.67 -9.67 -13.57
CA VAL A 149 24.04 -9.39 -13.13
C VAL A 149 25.07 -9.89 -14.15
N GLN A 150 26.13 -9.12 -14.36
CA GLN A 150 27.22 -9.42 -15.32
C GLN A 150 28.27 -10.41 -14.75
N VAL A 151 27.77 -11.49 -14.14
CA VAL A 151 28.58 -12.61 -13.64
C VAL A 151 27.88 -13.93 -13.96
N GLY A 152 28.66 -14.99 -14.16
CA GLY A 152 28.11 -16.33 -14.39
C GLY A 152 27.48 -16.91 -13.12
N ALA A 153 26.47 -17.77 -13.27
CA ALA A 153 25.74 -18.39 -12.18
C ALA A 153 26.64 -19.13 -11.14
N GLY A 154 27.79 -19.64 -11.57
CA GLY A 154 28.74 -20.30 -10.69
C GLY A 154 29.40 -19.37 -9.64
N ALA A 155 29.33 -18.05 -9.81
CA ALA A 155 29.80 -17.05 -8.85
C ALA A 155 28.74 -16.70 -7.80
N LEU A 156 27.49 -17.14 -7.98
CA LEU A 156 26.38 -16.81 -7.10
C LEU A 156 26.12 -17.93 -6.08
N VAL A 157 25.75 -17.54 -4.88
CA VAL A 157 25.34 -18.46 -3.81
C VAL A 157 23.84 -18.76 -3.96
N GLN A 158 23.49 -20.05 -4.11
CA GLN A 158 22.09 -20.47 -4.12
C GLN A 158 21.44 -20.18 -2.77
N THR A 159 20.34 -19.43 -2.78
CA THR A 159 19.52 -19.14 -1.59
C THR A 159 18.09 -19.64 -1.81
N GLU A 160 17.33 -19.78 -0.73
CA GLU A 160 15.94 -20.17 -0.78
C GLU A 160 15.10 -19.13 -1.56
N GLY A 161 14.11 -19.59 -2.33
CA GLY A 161 13.22 -18.73 -3.10
C GLY A 161 13.86 -18.02 -4.29
N VAL A 162 15.10 -18.40 -4.67
CA VAL A 162 15.81 -17.81 -5.81
C VAL A 162 16.14 -18.87 -6.86
N THR A 163 16.02 -18.51 -8.13
CA THR A 163 16.46 -19.32 -9.27
C THR A 163 17.35 -18.52 -10.21
N PHE A 164 18.25 -19.20 -10.93
CA PHE A 164 19.18 -18.59 -11.87
C PHE A 164 18.87 -19.03 -13.30
N GLU A 165 18.84 -18.08 -14.22
CA GLU A 165 18.71 -18.30 -15.64
C GLU A 165 19.92 -17.69 -16.37
N ALA A 166 20.35 -18.31 -17.47
CA ALA A 166 21.43 -17.77 -18.29
C ALA A 166 20.93 -16.51 -19.03
N GLY A 167 21.65 -15.40 -18.83
CA GLY A 167 21.45 -14.16 -19.57
C GLY A 167 22.38 -14.04 -20.79
N GLU A 168 22.24 -12.95 -21.52
CA GLU A 168 23.11 -12.65 -22.66
C GLU A 168 24.53 -12.28 -22.20
N GLY A 169 25.53 -12.58 -23.04
CA GLY A 169 26.92 -12.18 -22.79
C GLY A 169 27.57 -12.78 -21.55
N GLY A 170 27.06 -13.91 -21.03
CA GLY A 170 27.57 -14.54 -19.81
C GLY A 170 27.00 -13.99 -18.52
N ALA A 171 25.98 -13.13 -18.61
CA ALA A 171 25.23 -12.64 -17.47
C ALA A 171 24.36 -13.75 -16.85
N THR A 172 23.86 -13.49 -15.64
CA THR A 172 22.85 -14.32 -14.96
C THR A 172 21.64 -13.48 -14.63
N VAL A 173 20.45 -14.00 -14.94
CA VAL A 173 19.18 -13.46 -14.44
C VAL A 173 18.81 -14.19 -13.16
N ILE A 174 18.72 -13.47 -12.08
CA ILE A 174 18.31 -13.96 -10.77
C ILE A 174 16.82 -13.69 -10.61
N ARG A 175 16.00 -14.72 -10.37
CA ARG A 175 14.57 -14.55 -10.12
C ARG A 175 14.24 -14.87 -8.67
N GLY A 176 13.53 -13.95 -8.03
CA GLY A 176 12.97 -14.11 -6.70
C GLY A 176 11.51 -14.56 -6.76
N TRP A 177 11.17 -15.54 -5.93
CA TRP A 177 9.84 -16.15 -5.82
C TRP A 177 9.32 -16.00 -4.39
N GLY A 178 8.48 -15.02 -4.18
CA GLY A 178 7.94 -14.66 -2.89
C GLY A 178 6.47 -15.06 -2.71
N LYS A 179 5.83 -14.39 -1.74
CA LYS A 179 4.41 -14.51 -1.44
C LYS A 179 3.85 -13.14 -1.14
N SER A 180 2.91 -12.68 -1.97
CA SER A 180 2.30 -11.35 -1.85
C SER A 180 1.35 -11.23 -0.67
N GLY A 181 1.11 -9.99 -0.26
CA GLY A 181 0.12 -9.56 0.70
C GLY A 181 0.08 -8.04 0.77
N HIS A 182 -0.92 -7.49 1.46
CA HIS A 182 -1.07 -6.06 1.61
C HIS A 182 -0.04 -5.48 2.60
N ALA A 183 0.47 -4.27 2.35
CA ALA A 183 1.46 -3.59 3.20
C ALA A 183 1.02 -3.39 4.66
N ALA A 184 -0.28 -3.20 4.88
CA ALA A 184 -0.83 -3.04 6.23
C ALA A 184 -0.87 -4.35 7.03
N MET A 185 -0.85 -5.52 6.37
CA MET A 185 -0.91 -6.85 6.96
C MET A 185 0.14 -7.76 6.31
N PRO A 186 1.45 -7.50 6.54
CA PRO A 186 2.53 -8.21 5.87
C PRO A 186 2.83 -9.60 6.44
N GLU A 187 2.14 -10.04 7.49
CA GLU A 187 2.42 -11.31 8.17
C GLU A 187 2.26 -12.51 7.23
N GLY A 188 3.24 -13.39 7.29
CA GLY A 188 3.26 -14.61 6.45
C GLY A 188 3.51 -14.35 4.97
N THR A 189 3.87 -13.14 4.56
CA THR A 189 4.36 -12.79 3.22
C THR A 189 5.85 -13.08 3.08
N VAL A 190 6.34 -13.10 1.83
CA VAL A 190 7.76 -13.22 1.50
C VAL A 190 8.06 -12.25 0.36
N ASN A 191 8.89 -11.26 0.62
CA ASN A 191 9.26 -10.26 -0.37
C ASN A 191 10.30 -10.80 -1.36
N ALA A 192 9.94 -10.92 -2.63
CA ALA A 192 10.82 -11.46 -3.67
C ALA A 192 12.08 -10.60 -3.92
N ILE A 193 12.00 -9.28 -3.70
CA ILE A 193 13.14 -8.37 -3.81
C ILE A 193 14.15 -8.68 -2.70
N SER A 194 13.68 -8.86 -1.47
CA SER A 194 14.51 -9.24 -0.33
C SER A 194 15.31 -10.53 -0.58
N LEU A 195 14.69 -11.52 -1.23
CA LEU A 195 15.35 -12.78 -1.57
C LEU A 195 16.55 -12.56 -2.51
N ILE A 196 16.39 -11.70 -3.52
CA ILE A 196 17.46 -11.34 -4.47
C ILE A 196 18.54 -10.52 -3.78
N VAL A 197 18.19 -9.52 -2.97
CA VAL A 197 19.13 -8.71 -2.18
C VAL A 197 20.00 -9.62 -1.31
N ASN A 198 19.38 -10.55 -0.58
CA ASN A 198 20.08 -11.51 0.27
C ASN A 198 20.99 -12.45 -0.52
N CYS A 199 20.58 -12.89 -1.71
CA CYS A 199 21.39 -13.71 -2.61
C CYS A 199 22.64 -12.94 -3.06
N LEU A 200 22.51 -11.69 -3.50
CA LEU A 200 23.63 -10.86 -3.95
C LEU A 200 24.63 -10.56 -2.84
N LEU A 201 24.15 -10.16 -1.66
CA LEU A 201 25.00 -9.91 -0.50
C LEU A 201 25.78 -11.17 -0.06
N LYS A 202 25.11 -12.33 -0.01
CA LYS A 202 25.77 -13.59 0.32
C LYS A 202 26.78 -14.04 -0.72
N SER A 203 26.57 -13.68 -1.99
CA SER A 203 27.47 -14.02 -3.08
C SER A 203 28.76 -13.18 -3.07
N GLY A 204 28.72 -11.96 -2.52
CA GLY A 204 29.88 -11.08 -2.43
C GLY A 204 30.46 -10.66 -3.80
N VAL A 205 29.62 -10.62 -4.84
CA VAL A 205 30.06 -10.32 -6.22
C VAL A 205 29.89 -8.86 -6.61
N CYS A 206 29.10 -8.11 -5.82
CA CYS A 206 28.78 -6.71 -6.08
C CYS A 206 29.98 -5.79 -5.85
N THR A 207 29.99 -4.66 -6.54
CA THR A 207 30.94 -3.59 -6.24
C THR A 207 30.69 -3.02 -4.83
N PRO A 208 31.67 -2.38 -4.20
CA PRO A 208 31.46 -1.78 -2.87
C PRO A 208 30.30 -0.77 -2.82
N GLN A 209 30.05 -0.06 -3.93
CA GLN A 209 28.95 0.91 -4.01
C GLN A 209 27.60 0.21 -4.12
N GLU A 210 27.47 -0.84 -4.93
CA GLU A 210 26.27 -1.67 -4.99
C GLU A 210 26.01 -2.37 -3.66
N GLU A 211 27.05 -2.96 -3.05
CA GLU A 211 26.93 -3.63 -1.75
C GLU A 211 26.44 -2.66 -0.66
N ALA A 212 26.97 -1.43 -0.63
CA ALA A 212 26.50 -0.42 0.32
C ALA A 212 25.01 -0.12 0.17
N TYR A 213 24.52 0.06 -1.06
CA TYR A 213 23.10 0.26 -1.33
C TYR A 213 22.26 -0.98 -1.01
N LEU A 214 22.70 -2.17 -1.40
CA LEU A 214 22.00 -3.42 -1.08
C LEU A 214 21.88 -3.65 0.43
N ASN A 215 22.86 -3.20 1.24
CA ASN A 215 22.76 -3.23 2.70
C ASN A 215 21.68 -2.29 3.24
N VAL A 216 21.43 -1.13 2.62
CA VAL A 216 20.28 -0.27 2.95
C VAL A 216 18.98 -1.01 2.65
N LEU A 217 18.86 -1.64 1.47
CA LEU A 217 17.69 -2.45 1.14
C LEU A 217 17.53 -3.65 2.06
N HIS A 218 18.62 -4.31 2.44
CA HIS A 218 18.58 -5.42 3.41
C HIS A 218 18.01 -4.96 4.75
N THR A 219 18.37 -3.75 5.21
CA THR A 219 17.82 -3.16 6.44
C THR A 219 16.33 -2.87 6.30
N LEU A 220 15.87 -2.32 5.14
CA LEU A 220 14.45 -2.12 4.86
C LEU A 220 13.64 -3.43 4.93
N HIS A 221 14.25 -4.53 4.48
CA HIS A 221 13.58 -5.82 4.38
C HIS A 221 13.84 -6.76 5.57
N ALA A 222 14.57 -6.32 6.60
CA ALA A 222 14.97 -7.16 7.72
C ALA A 222 13.79 -7.56 8.62
N ASP A 223 12.82 -6.68 8.74
CA ASP A 223 11.56 -6.90 9.45
C ASP A 223 10.42 -6.11 8.77
N THR A 224 9.22 -6.25 9.29
CA THR A 224 8.04 -5.54 8.78
C THR A 224 7.43 -4.59 9.82
N ASP A 225 8.04 -4.46 10.99
CA ASP A 225 7.62 -3.55 12.07
C ASP A 225 8.49 -2.28 12.16
N GLY A 226 9.50 -2.14 11.30
CA GLY A 226 10.40 -1.00 11.23
C GLY A 226 11.46 -0.95 12.32
N SER A 227 11.66 -2.02 13.08
CA SER A 227 12.68 -2.11 14.14
C SER A 227 14.10 -1.90 13.59
N ALA A 228 14.44 -2.54 12.48
CA ALA A 228 15.75 -2.42 11.84
C ALA A 228 16.03 -1.00 11.32
N LEU A 229 15.00 -0.27 10.91
CA LEU A 229 15.09 1.12 10.49
C LEU A 229 15.06 2.11 11.67
N GLY A 230 14.74 1.65 12.88
CA GLY A 230 14.61 2.48 14.07
C GLY A 230 13.34 3.36 14.06
N ILE A 231 12.25 2.89 13.41
CA ILE A 231 10.97 3.59 13.31
C ILE A 231 9.81 2.84 13.95
N ALA A 232 10.05 1.68 14.55
CA ALA A 232 9.01 0.88 15.22
C ALA A 232 8.17 1.74 16.19
N ALA A 233 6.86 1.57 16.15
CA ALA A 233 5.91 2.31 16.98
C ALA A 233 4.66 1.46 17.25
N ASP A 234 4.12 1.59 18.47
CA ASP A 234 2.91 0.92 18.93
C ASP A 234 2.24 1.84 19.97
N ASP A 235 1.01 2.26 19.73
CA ASP A 235 0.26 3.16 20.62
C ASP A 235 -0.80 2.43 21.46
N GLY A 236 -0.99 1.14 21.22
CA GLY A 236 -2.00 0.31 21.89
C GLY A 236 -3.44 0.61 21.45
N LEU A 237 -3.65 1.50 20.46
CA LEU A 237 -4.95 1.79 19.84
C LEU A 237 -5.08 1.05 18.49
N PHE A 238 -4.02 1.09 17.73
CA PHE A 238 -3.88 0.39 16.45
C PHE A 238 -2.91 -0.79 16.57
N ASP A 239 -2.92 -1.66 15.59
CA ASP A 239 -1.81 -2.60 15.42
C ASP A 239 -0.48 -1.85 15.26
N PRO A 240 0.65 -2.44 15.63
CA PRO A 240 1.96 -1.80 15.50
C PRO A 240 2.24 -1.28 14.09
N LEU A 241 3.20 -0.36 13.97
CA LEU A 241 3.69 0.11 12.68
C LEU A 241 4.03 -1.06 11.76
N THR A 242 3.66 -0.94 10.49
CA THR A 242 4.11 -1.87 9.44
C THR A 242 4.87 -1.13 8.34
N ILE A 243 5.90 -1.75 7.78
CA ILE A 243 6.63 -1.24 6.63
C ILE A 243 7.05 -2.38 5.69
N ILE A 244 6.92 -2.17 4.40
CA ILE A 244 7.39 -3.10 3.37
C ILE A 244 8.11 -2.35 2.24
N GLY A 245 9.04 -3.00 1.56
CA GLY A 245 9.51 -2.58 0.24
C GLY A 245 8.53 -3.05 -0.81
N GLY A 246 8.00 -2.13 -1.59
CA GLY A 246 7.00 -2.38 -2.63
C GLY A 246 7.60 -2.68 -4.00
N THR A 247 7.80 -1.65 -4.83
CA THR A 247 8.35 -1.81 -6.18
C THR A 247 9.85 -1.52 -6.21
N ILE A 248 10.57 -2.20 -7.11
CA ILE A 248 11.96 -1.87 -7.44
C ILE A 248 12.13 -1.77 -8.95
N GLU A 249 12.90 -0.79 -9.39
CA GLU A 249 13.30 -0.63 -10.78
C GLU A 249 14.73 -0.10 -10.90
N MET A 250 15.39 -0.45 -11.99
CA MET A 250 16.68 0.12 -12.35
C MET A 250 16.58 0.80 -13.72
N ALA A 251 16.90 2.09 -13.77
CA ALA A 251 16.98 2.87 -14.99
C ALA A 251 18.26 3.72 -15.00
N ASP A 252 18.94 3.77 -16.14
CA ASP A 252 20.17 4.58 -16.34
C ASP A 252 21.27 4.37 -15.28
N GLY A 253 21.36 3.15 -14.73
CA GLY A 253 22.32 2.79 -13.68
C GLY A 253 21.93 3.20 -12.27
N VAL A 254 20.70 3.67 -12.06
CA VAL A 254 20.13 4.04 -10.75
C VAL A 254 19.03 3.05 -10.37
N ILE A 255 19.09 2.53 -9.15
CA ILE A 255 18.06 1.66 -8.59
C ILE A 255 17.15 2.50 -7.68
N ARG A 256 15.84 2.35 -7.84
CA ARG A 256 14.80 2.95 -7.01
C ARG A 256 13.98 1.86 -6.35
N GLN A 257 13.90 1.87 -5.03
CA GLN A 257 13.06 0.96 -4.24
C GLN A 257 12.00 1.77 -3.50
N SER A 258 10.73 1.57 -3.83
CA SER A 258 9.64 2.16 -3.06
C SER A 258 9.44 1.44 -1.72
N PHE A 259 8.84 2.14 -0.76
CA PHE A 259 8.32 1.53 0.48
C PHE A 259 6.94 2.10 0.83
N ASP A 260 6.14 1.29 1.50
CA ASP A 260 4.88 1.69 2.12
C ASP A 260 4.95 1.39 3.62
N CYS A 261 4.65 2.40 4.43
CA CYS A 261 4.61 2.30 5.88
C CYS A 261 3.26 2.77 6.40
N ARG A 262 2.67 1.99 7.31
CA ARG A 262 1.45 2.34 8.05
C ARG A 262 1.82 2.54 9.51
N TYR A 263 1.53 3.72 10.07
CA TYR A 263 2.01 4.10 11.38
C TYR A 263 0.91 4.57 12.34
N PRO A 264 1.02 4.26 13.64
CA PRO A 264 0.07 4.66 14.68
C PRO A 264 0.25 6.13 15.10
N THR A 265 -0.54 6.58 16.09
CA THR A 265 -0.61 8.00 16.49
C THR A 265 0.58 8.51 17.28
N ASN A 266 1.44 7.63 17.82
CA ASN A 266 2.55 7.99 18.71
C ASN A 266 3.90 8.22 18.01
N THR A 267 3.91 8.30 16.70
CA THR A 267 5.09 8.69 15.90
C THR A 267 4.70 9.72 14.83
N ASP A 268 5.68 10.24 14.11
CA ASP A 268 5.44 11.25 13.07
C ASP A 268 6.40 11.07 11.88
N PRO A 269 6.00 11.57 10.67
CA PRO A 269 6.80 11.45 9.46
C PRO A 269 8.19 12.07 9.53
N GLU A 270 8.39 13.13 10.32
CA GLU A 270 9.70 13.80 10.44
C GLU A 270 10.70 12.91 11.16
N LYS A 271 10.29 12.26 12.27
CA LYS A 271 11.12 11.30 12.99
C LYS A 271 11.46 10.09 12.14
N MET A 272 10.47 9.53 11.43
CA MET A 272 10.68 8.41 10.52
C MET A 272 11.64 8.77 9.38
N THR A 273 11.45 9.95 8.75
CA THR A 273 12.35 10.49 7.72
C THR A 273 13.79 10.61 8.23
N ALA A 274 13.98 11.15 9.43
CA ALA A 274 15.30 11.31 10.02
C ALA A 274 15.98 9.96 10.29
N ALA A 275 15.23 8.98 10.80
CA ALA A 275 15.73 7.63 11.06
C ALA A 275 16.14 6.91 9.76
N ILE A 276 15.29 6.94 8.72
CA ILE A 276 15.57 6.31 7.43
C ILE A 276 16.78 6.99 6.76
N ARG A 277 16.86 8.32 6.75
CA ARG A 277 18.03 9.03 6.22
C ARG A 277 19.34 8.65 6.93
N LYS A 278 19.28 8.40 8.23
CA LYS A 278 20.43 7.91 8.98
C LYS A 278 20.89 6.51 8.53
N VAL A 279 19.95 5.63 8.21
CA VAL A 279 20.24 4.29 7.65
C VAL A 279 20.82 4.42 6.24
N CYS A 280 20.26 5.31 5.41
CA CYS A 280 20.76 5.56 4.05
C CYS A 280 22.23 6.01 4.04
N GLY A 281 22.63 6.91 4.96
CA GLY A 281 23.98 7.49 4.96
C GLY A 281 24.32 8.08 3.59
N ASP A 282 25.50 7.72 3.06
CA ASP A 282 25.94 8.09 1.71
C ASP A 282 25.60 7.03 0.65
N ALA A 283 25.00 5.91 1.06
CA ALA A 283 24.72 4.77 0.18
C ALA A 283 23.38 4.90 -0.58
N ALA A 284 22.45 5.73 -0.10
CA ALA A 284 21.16 5.97 -0.72
C ALA A 284 20.65 7.38 -0.40
N THR A 285 19.74 7.88 -1.23
CA THR A 285 18.92 9.06 -0.93
C THR A 285 17.47 8.66 -0.69
N LEU A 286 16.80 9.36 0.22
CA LEU A 286 15.37 9.22 0.45
C LEU A 286 14.65 10.30 -0.35
N GLU A 287 13.89 9.89 -1.36
CA GLU A 287 13.17 10.75 -2.30
C GLU A 287 11.65 10.49 -2.28
N ASN A 288 10.88 11.36 -2.90
CA ASN A 288 9.43 11.24 -3.13
C ASN A 288 8.62 10.91 -1.86
N VAL A 289 9.02 11.50 -0.72
CA VAL A 289 8.36 11.26 0.55
C VAL A 289 6.97 11.89 0.56
N SER A 290 5.97 11.09 0.85
CA SER A 290 4.61 11.53 1.10
C SER A 290 4.09 10.95 2.42
N SER A 291 3.17 11.66 3.06
CA SER A 291 2.59 11.19 4.31
C SER A 291 1.15 11.65 4.47
N ARG A 292 0.35 10.80 5.11
CA ARG A 292 -1.01 11.08 5.58
C ARG A 292 -1.06 10.78 7.06
N VAL A 293 -1.55 11.73 7.86
CA VAL A 293 -1.63 11.56 9.32
C VAL A 293 -2.67 10.51 9.71
N PRO A 294 -2.43 9.75 10.78
CA PRO A 294 -3.45 8.85 11.31
C PRO A 294 -4.64 9.65 11.86
N PHE A 295 -5.82 9.05 11.84
CA PHE A 295 -6.98 9.62 12.52
C PHE A 295 -7.61 8.60 13.47
N TYR A 296 -8.27 9.09 14.52
CA TYR A 296 -9.00 8.27 15.46
C TYR A 296 -10.21 9.05 15.98
N ILE A 297 -11.37 8.41 15.95
CA ILE A 297 -12.59 8.92 16.56
C ILE A 297 -12.91 8.04 17.77
N ASP A 298 -13.11 8.67 18.94
CA ASP A 298 -13.44 7.93 20.17
C ASP A 298 -14.63 7.00 19.93
N ALA A 299 -14.44 5.73 20.27
CA ALA A 299 -15.47 4.70 20.11
C ALA A 299 -16.76 5.03 20.92
N ASP A 300 -16.63 5.76 22.04
CA ASP A 300 -17.76 6.19 22.86
C ASP A 300 -18.49 7.43 22.30
N SER A 301 -18.01 8.01 21.21
CA SER A 301 -18.68 9.16 20.58
C SER A 301 -20.10 8.79 20.11
N PRO A 302 -21.09 9.70 20.21
CA PRO A 302 -22.47 9.40 19.84
C PRO A 302 -22.66 8.92 18.40
N ALA A 303 -21.82 9.39 17.49
CA ALA A 303 -21.88 9.00 16.07
C ALA A 303 -21.44 7.53 15.90
N ILE A 304 -20.30 7.15 16.46
CA ILE A 304 -19.77 5.78 16.42
C ILE A 304 -20.71 4.81 17.13
N GLN A 305 -21.20 5.17 18.32
CA GLN A 305 -22.18 4.35 19.03
C GLN A 305 -23.49 4.16 18.24
N THR A 306 -23.94 5.18 17.51
CA THR A 306 -25.11 5.06 16.64
C THR A 306 -24.87 4.04 15.53
N LEU A 307 -23.70 4.04 14.88
CA LEU A 307 -23.35 3.07 13.83
C LEU A 307 -23.26 1.65 14.40
N ILE A 308 -22.57 1.48 15.55
CA ILE A 308 -22.42 0.17 16.22
C ILE A 308 -23.78 -0.40 16.60
N ASN A 309 -24.65 0.41 17.24
CA ASN A 309 -25.98 -0.03 17.64
C ASN A 309 -26.84 -0.37 16.41
N THR A 310 -26.78 0.43 15.34
CA THR A 310 -27.49 0.14 14.09
C THR A 310 -27.06 -1.21 13.49
N TYR A 311 -25.76 -1.51 13.52
CA TYR A 311 -25.24 -2.81 13.06
C TYR A 311 -25.74 -3.97 13.92
N ASN A 312 -25.77 -3.80 15.25
CA ASN A 312 -26.20 -4.86 16.17
C ASN A 312 -27.72 -5.10 16.15
N ASP A 313 -28.51 -4.14 15.67
CA ASP A 313 -29.99 -4.24 15.57
C ASP A 313 -30.46 -4.98 14.29
N VAL A 314 -29.56 -5.30 13.35
CA VAL A 314 -29.80 -6.02 12.08
C VAL A 314 -29.39 -7.46 12.19
#